data_412ade7c4b19ebd36b4bf6cc63fe5064
#
_entry.id   412ade7c4b19ebd36b4bf6cc63fe5064
#
_cell.length_a   1.000
_cell.length_b   1.000
_cell.length_c   1.000
_cell.angle_alpha   90.00
_cell.angle_beta   90.00
_cell.angle_gamma   90.00
#
_symmetry.space_group_name_H-M   'P 1'
#
loop_
_entity.id
_entity.type
_entity.pdbx_description
1 polymer ?
#
loop_
_entity_poly.entity_id
_entity_poly.type
_entity_poly.pdbx_seq_one_letter_code
_entity_poly.pdbx_strand_id
1 'polypeptide(L)'
;SDVYKRQVLFGDYNPGGRLPMTFPRHVGQLPLYYNFKTSGRRYEYVDMEYYPLYRFGFGLSYTSFEYSDLKIQEKPNGNVTVQATVKNIGSRAGDEVAQLYVTDMYASVKTRVMELKDFDRIYLQPGESKTVSFELTPYDISLLNDHMDRVVEKGEFKICVGGMSPDYVAKNEIKHSVGYSDNKKGVTGMLNYTHEFGADFILSVSKVEENLTKNQKTVWVSVKNNGTLMDIGRVEMFVDGKKAGDAIHYELGAGEEKLIPFKLDKDNKQPVAFTTKYKMVAL
;
A
#
# COMPACT_ATOMS: atom_id res chain seq x y z
N SER A 1 21.66 24.41 -11.58
CA SER A 1 21.25 23.03 -12.00
C SER A 1 22.27 22.36 -12.92
N ASP A 2 23.05 23.14 -13.68
CA ASP A 2 23.93 22.57 -14.72
C ASP A 2 25.18 21.89 -14.15
N VAL A 3 25.69 22.33 -13.00
CA VAL A 3 26.83 21.71 -12.32
C VAL A 3 26.52 20.26 -11.91
N TYR A 4 25.35 20.02 -11.32
CA TYR A 4 24.93 18.66 -10.89
C TYR A 4 24.71 17.71 -12.07
N LYS A 5 24.11 18.19 -13.15
CA LYS A 5 23.94 17.40 -14.38
C LYS A 5 25.29 17.01 -14.98
N ARG A 6 26.25 17.93 -15.00
CA ARG A 6 27.61 17.71 -15.47
C ARG A 6 28.29 16.60 -14.65
N GLN A 7 28.22 16.67 -13.33
CA GLN A 7 28.82 15.68 -12.45
C GLN A 7 28.32 14.26 -12.74
N VAL A 8 27.00 14.11 -12.95
CA VAL A 8 26.42 12.83 -13.35
C VAL A 8 26.90 12.40 -14.74
N LEU A 9 26.85 13.29 -15.74
CA LEU A 9 27.20 12.91 -17.12
C LEU A 9 28.68 12.56 -17.31
N PHE A 10 29.58 13.22 -16.58
CA PHE A 10 31.03 12.95 -16.65
C PHE A 10 31.51 11.94 -15.59
N GLY A 11 30.60 11.44 -14.76
CA GLY A 11 30.91 10.39 -13.81
C GLY A 11 31.57 10.84 -12.51
N ASP A 12 31.60 12.15 -12.24
CA ASP A 12 32.09 12.68 -10.96
C ASP A 12 31.17 12.27 -9.79
N TYR A 13 29.89 12.03 -10.10
CA TYR A 13 28.88 11.53 -9.16
C TYR A 13 28.17 10.32 -9.75
N ASN A 14 28.05 9.24 -8.93
CA ASN A 14 27.30 8.04 -9.30
C ASN A 14 25.82 8.23 -8.93
N PRO A 15 24.88 8.26 -9.91
CA PRO A 15 23.46 8.51 -9.62
C PRO A 15 22.85 7.32 -8.88
N GLY A 16 22.05 7.61 -7.83
CA GLY A 16 21.30 6.62 -7.05
C GLY A 16 19.78 6.81 -7.10
N GLY A 17 19.29 7.79 -7.89
CA GLY A 17 17.85 8.09 -7.99
C GLY A 17 17.06 6.98 -8.67
N ARG A 18 15.77 6.86 -8.30
CA ARG A 18 14.81 5.90 -8.87
C ARG A 18 13.57 6.63 -9.35
N LEU A 19 12.97 6.13 -10.44
CA LEU A 19 11.75 6.71 -11.01
C LEU A 19 10.56 6.44 -10.10
N PRO A 20 9.83 7.48 -9.66
CA PRO A 20 8.63 7.34 -8.85
C PRO A 20 7.37 7.09 -9.69
N MET A 21 7.52 6.80 -10.96
CA MET A 21 6.43 6.53 -11.91
C MET A 21 6.89 5.57 -13.00
N THR A 22 5.91 4.99 -13.69
CA THR A 22 6.12 4.15 -14.87
C THR A 22 6.15 5.03 -16.12
N PHE A 23 7.12 4.85 -16.99
CA PHE A 23 7.22 5.58 -18.26
C PHE A 23 6.69 4.73 -19.41
N PRO A 24 5.69 5.21 -20.17
CA PRO A 24 5.16 4.51 -21.33
C PRO A 24 6.13 4.56 -22.52
N ARG A 25 6.01 3.60 -23.43
CA ARG A 25 6.68 3.64 -24.75
C ARG A 25 6.02 4.63 -25.68
N HIS A 26 4.71 4.76 -25.57
CA HIS A 26 3.89 5.63 -26.38
C HIS A 26 2.73 6.19 -25.55
N VAL A 27 2.27 7.40 -25.88
CA VAL A 27 1.17 8.06 -25.18
C VAL A 27 -0.13 7.23 -25.18
N GLY A 28 -0.34 6.40 -26.18
CA GLY A 28 -1.49 5.49 -26.29
C GLY A 28 -1.52 4.37 -25.25
N GLN A 29 -0.43 4.15 -24.48
CA GLN A 29 -0.43 3.20 -23.35
C GLN A 29 -1.05 3.77 -22.08
N LEU A 30 -1.30 5.07 -22.01
CA LEU A 30 -1.87 5.70 -20.80
C LEU A 30 -3.36 5.34 -20.62
N PRO A 31 -3.81 5.11 -19.37
CA PRO A 31 -3.06 5.14 -18.10
C PRO A 31 -2.23 3.88 -17.87
N LEU A 32 -1.01 4.05 -17.37
CA LEU A 32 -0.07 2.95 -17.12
C LEU A 32 0.44 2.99 -15.66
N TYR A 33 -0.07 2.07 -14.84
CA TYR A 33 0.27 1.95 -13.43
C TYR A 33 1.06 0.67 -13.17
N TYR A 34 2.13 0.73 -12.39
CA TYR A 34 2.89 -0.47 -12.01
C TYR A 34 2.07 -1.45 -11.14
N ASN A 35 1.15 -0.90 -10.35
CA ASN A 35 0.30 -1.60 -9.39
C ASN A 35 -1.16 -1.72 -9.87
N PHE A 36 -1.36 -1.95 -11.16
CA PHE A 36 -2.69 -2.09 -11.74
C PHE A 36 -3.46 -3.30 -11.17
N LYS A 37 -4.78 -3.30 -11.36
CA LYS A 37 -5.61 -4.48 -11.14
C LYS A 37 -5.80 -5.19 -12.48
N THR A 38 -5.63 -6.52 -12.51
CA THR A 38 -5.84 -7.28 -13.73
C THR A 38 -7.28 -7.12 -14.21
N SER A 39 -7.49 -6.76 -15.46
CA SER A 39 -8.81 -6.80 -16.12
C SER A 39 -8.93 -8.08 -16.95
N GLY A 40 -10.13 -8.44 -17.34
CA GLY A 40 -10.34 -9.56 -18.28
C GLY A 40 -9.83 -9.27 -19.69
N ARG A 41 -9.37 -8.07 -19.97
CA ARG A 41 -8.72 -7.71 -21.23
C ARG A 41 -7.26 -8.09 -21.17
N ARG A 42 -6.76 -8.75 -22.24
CA ARG A 42 -5.34 -8.84 -22.50
C ARG A 42 -4.84 -7.43 -22.81
N TYR A 43 -3.68 -7.07 -22.24
CA TYR A 43 -3.01 -5.78 -22.51
C TYR A 43 -2.17 -5.89 -23.80
N GLU A 44 -2.71 -6.54 -24.84
CA GLU A 44 -2.05 -6.70 -26.12
C GLU A 44 -2.41 -5.51 -27.00
N TYR A 45 -1.39 -4.80 -27.47
CA TYR A 45 -1.50 -3.82 -28.54
C TYR A 45 -1.16 -4.50 -29.86
N VAL A 46 -1.74 -4.03 -30.97
CA VAL A 46 -1.56 -4.64 -32.30
C VAL A 46 -0.12 -4.48 -32.81
N ASP A 47 0.53 -3.38 -32.43
CA ASP A 47 1.80 -2.91 -33.00
C ASP A 47 2.91 -2.68 -31.97
N MET A 48 2.65 -2.93 -30.69
CA MET A 48 3.65 -2.76 -29.64
C MET A 48 3.41 -3.69 -28.45
N GLU A 49 4.48 -3.91 -27.70
CA GLU A 49 4.42 -4.60 -26.42
C GLU A 49 3.74 -3.74 -25.35
N TYR A 50 3.01 -4.36 -24.44
CA TYR A 50 2.36 -3.66 -23.32
C TYR A 50 3.32 -3.22 -22.20
N TYR A 51 4.55 -3.72 -22.19
CA TYR A 51 5.55 -3.37 -21.19
C TYR A 51 5.95 -1.90 -21.30
N PRO A 52 6.16 -1.21 -20.15
CA PRO A 52 6.61 0.17 -20.14
C PRO A 52 8.01 0.31 -20.74
N LEU A 53 8.37 1.53 -21.13
CA LEU A 53 9.74 1.88 -21.52
C LEU A 53 10.67 1.79 -20.30
N TYR A 54 10.25 2.43 -19.19
CA TYR A 54 10.92 2.29 -17.88
C TYR A 54 9.89 1.95 -16.82
N ARG A 55 10.23 0.96 -15.99
CA ARG A 55 9.39 0.53 -14.88
C ARG A 55 9.43 1.51 -13.72
N PHE A 56 8.44 1.43 -12.86
CA PHE A 56 8.48 2.05 -11.55
C PHE A 56 9.70 1.56 -10.76
N GLY A 57 10.40 2.47 -10.11
CA GLY A 57 11.63 2.18 -9.37
C GLY A 57 12.89 2.05 -10.25
N PHE A 58 12.78 2.13 -11.58
CA PHE A 58 13.95 2.07 -12.45
C PHE A 58 14.93 3.22 -12.20
N GLY A 59 16.22 2.95 -12.34
CA GLY A 59 17.28 3.95 -12.29
C GLY A 59 18.58 3.40 -12.86
N LEU A 60 19.50 4.29 -13.20
CA LEU A 60 20.83 3.97 -13.69
C LEU A 60 21.87 4.17 -12.59
N SER A 61 22.97 3.45 -12.69
CA SER A 61 24.14 3.57 -11.81
C SER A 61 25.41 3.24 -12.60
N TYR A 62 26.54 3.80 -12.21
CA TYR A 62 27.86 3.43 -12.73
C TYR A 62 28.45 2.20 -12.04
N THR A 63 27.67 1.58 -11.13
CA THR A 63 28.03 0.31 -10.52
C THR A 63 26.86 -0.67 -10.63
N SER A 64 27.06 -1.91 -10.23
CA SER A 64 26.04 -2.97 -10.28
C SER A 64 25.86 -3.59 -8.91
N PHE A 65 24.62 -3.95 -8.58
CA PHE A 65 24.26 -4.56 -7.31
C PHE A 65 23.63 -5.93 -7.53
N GLU A 66 23.96 -6.84 -6.63
CA GLU A 66 23.41 -8.19 -6.56
C GLU A 66 22.60 -8.36 -5.27
N TYR A 67 21.46 -9.03 -5.39
CA TYR A 67 20.59 -9.36 -4.26
C TYR A 67 20.64 -10.86 -3.98
N SER A 68 20.76 -11.24 -2.71
CA SER A 68 20.82 -12.64 -2.26
C SER A 68 20.19 -12.82 -0.88
N ASP A 69 20.18 -14.06 -0.40
CA ASP A 69 19.85 -14.45 0.98
C ASP A 69 18.50 -13.91 1.50
N LEU A 70 17.46 -13.97 0.66
CA LEU A 70 16.13 -13.57 1.07
C LEU A 70 15.63 -14.46 2.22
N LYS A 71 15.29 -13.81 3.34
CA LYS A 71 14.66 -14.45 4.51
C LYS A 71 13.33 -13.77 4.78
N ILE A 72 12.29 -14.56 4.92
CA ILE A 72 10.93 -14.10 5.21
C ILE A 72 10.47 -14.84 6.46
N GLN A 73 10.09 -14.11 7.50
CA GLN A 73 9.68 -14.70 8.77
C GLN A 73 8.41 -14.02 9.28
N GLU A 74 7.35 -14.79 9.39
CA GLU A 74 6.13 -14.38 10.10
C GLU A 74 6.36 -14.49 11.62
N LYS A 75 5.98 -13.45 12.35
CA LYS A 75 6.06 -13.39 13.81
C LYS A 75 4.71 -13.78 14.45
N PRO A 76 4.69 -14.17 15.75
CA PRO A 76 3.46 -14.54 16.45
C PRO A 76 2.39 -13.45 16.51
N ASN A 77 2.78 -12.17 16.35
CA ASN A 77 1.84 -11.04 16.30
C ASN A 77 1.33 -10.74 14.88
N GLY A 78 1.68 -11.56 13.89
CA GLY A 78 1.31 -11.39 12.51
C GLY A 78 2.20 -10.41 11.71
N ASN A 79 3.19 -9.76 12.32
CA ASN A 79 4.18 -8.99 11.58
C ASN A 79 5.08 -9.93 10.76
N VAL A 80 5.58 -9.42 9.65
CA VAL A 80 6.50 -10.18 8.79
C VAL A 80 7.81 -9.42 8.66
N THR A 81 8.90 -10.06 9.06
CA THR A 81 10.24 -9.54 8.81
C THR A 81 10.76 -10.08 7.47
N VAL A 82 11.24 -9.17 6.62
CA VAL A 82 11.84 -9.49 5.32
C VAL A 82 13.26 -8.98 5.31
N GLN A 83 14.23 -9.85 5.05
CA GLN A 83 15.64 -9.49 4.97
C GLN A 83 16.25 -9.96 3.64
N ALA A 84 17.14 -9.16 3.07
CA ALA A 84 17.90 -9.54 1.90
C ALA A 84 19.31 -8.93 1.97
N THR A 85 20.28 -9.60 1.42
CA THR A 85 21.64 -9.10 1.28
C THR A 85 21.79 -8.38 -0.06
N VAL A 86 22.34 -7.15 -0.02
CA VAL A 86 22.67 -6.36 -1.20
C VAL A 86 24.18 -6.22 -1.26
N LYS A 87 24.80 -6.57 -2.38
CA LYS A 87 26.24 -6.48 -2.62
C LYS A 87 26.54 -5.59 -3.81
N ASN A 88 27.49 -4.69 -3.66
CA ASN A 88 28.06 -3.96 -4.80
C ASN A 88 29.08 -4.85 -5.52
N ILE A 89 28.72 -5.33 -6.71
CA ILE A 89 29.56 -6.20 -7.54
C ILE A 89 30.34 -5.44 -8.62
N GLY A 90 30.18 -4.12 -8.69
CA GLY A 90 30.90 -3.27 -9.62
C GLY A 90 32.18 -2.69 -9.04
N SER A 91 32.87 -1.87 -9.81
CA SER A 91 34.17 -1.26 -9.48
C SER A 91 34.07 0.13 -8.85
N ARG A 92 32.87 0.69 -8.71
CA ARG A 92 32.62 2.02 -8.15
C ARG A 92 31.71 1.93 -6.94
N ALA A 93 31.93 2.83 -5.98
CA ALA A 93 30.99 3.03 -4.89
C ALA A 93 29.71 3.68 -5.41
N GLY A 94 28.59 3.40 -4.75
CA GLY A 94 27.31 4.00 -5.12
C GLY A 94 26.18 3.68 -4.18
N ASP A 95 25.10 4.42 -4.37
CA ASP A 95 23.83 4.19 -3.67
C ASP A 95 22.99 3.15 -4.43
N GLU A 96 22.40 2.24 -3.68
CA GLU A 96 21.28 1.41 -4.12
C GLU A 96 20.03 1.73 -3.32
N VAL A 97 18.87 1.66 -3.97
CA VAL A 97 17.58 1.75 -3.30
C VAL A 97 16.91 0.37 -3.37
N ALA A 98 17.04 -0.37 -2.28
CA ALA A 98 16.38 -1.66 -2.12
C ALA A 98 14.88 -1.43 -1.87
N GLN A 99 14.03 -2.01 -2.70
CA GLN A 99 12.58 -1.80 -2.71
C GLN A 99 11.88 -3.12 -2.39
N LEU A 100 10.95 -3.10 -1.42
CA LEU A 100 10.15 -4.25 -1.02
C LEU A 100 8.78 -4.21 -1.70
N TYR A 101 8.48 -5.22 -2.49
CA TYR A 101 7.20 -5.40 -3.16
C TYR A 101 6.47 -6.62 -2.64
N VAL A 102 5.16 -6.48 -2.47
CA VAL A 102 4.26 -7.55 -2.02
C VAL A 102 3.17 -7.76 -3.06
N THR A 103 2.87 -9.01 -3.35
CA THR A 103 1.74 -9.45 -4.19
C THR A 103 0.92 -10.46 -3.40
N ASP A 104 -0.35 -10.17 -3.18
CA ASP A 104 -1.31 -11.15 -2.69
C ASP A 104 -1.71 -12.08 -3.83
N MET A 105 -1.44 -13.38 -3.67
CA MET A 105 -1.62 -14.36 -4.73
C MET A 105 -3.06 -14.84 -4.87
N TYR A 106 -3.81 -14.88 -3.77
CA TYR A 106 -5.16 -15.42 -3.71
C TYR A 106 -5.99 -14.66 -2.67
N ALA A 107 -6.65 -13.61 -3.10
CA ALA A 107 -7.54 -12.80 -2.27
C ALA A 107 -9.01 -13.07 -2.60
N SER A 108 -9.89 -12.86 -1.63
CA SER A 108 -11.36 -12.92 -1.80
C SER A 108 -11.88 -11.87 -2.79
N VAL A 109 -11.15 -10.76 -2.92
CA VAL A 109 -11.43 -9.69 -3.88
C VAL A 109 -10.25 -9.48 -4.82
N LYS A 110 -10.48 -8.75 -5.91
CA LYS A 110 -9.43 -8.45 -6.87
C LYS A 110 -8.46 -7.41 -6.31
N THR A 111 -7.26 -7.85 -5.97
CA THR A 111 -6.15 -7.03 -5.48
C THR A 111 -5.29 -6.47 -6.61
N ARG A 112 -4.33 -5.63 -6.27
CA ARG A 112 -3.31 -5.12 -7.19
C ARG A 112 -2.28 -6.22 -7.50
N VAL A 113 -1.69 -6.15 -8.68
CA VAL A 113 -0.70 -7.15 -9.13
C VAL A 113 0.57 -7.15 -8.26
N MET A 114 0.90 -6.01 -7.69
CA MET A 114 2.00 -5.81 -6.74
C MET A 114 1.88 -4.44 -6.08
N GLU A 115 2.46 -4.26 -4.91
CA GLU A 115 2.54 -2.97 -4.24
C GLU A 115 3.91 -2.78 -3.60
N LEU A 116 4.51 -1.60 -3.79
CA LEU A 116 5.68 -1.18 -3.01
C LEU A 116 5.21 -0.93 -1.57
N LYS A 117 5.81 -1.63 -0.62
CA LYS A 117 5.46 -1.50 0.80
C LYS A 117 6.51 -0.73 1.59
N ASP A 118 7.80 -0.89 1.21
CA ASP A 118 8.89 -0.20 1.89
C ASP A 118 10.11 -0.08 0.97
N PHE A 119 11.07 0.77 1.33
CA PHE A 119 12.36 0.88 0.66
C PHE A 119 13.44 1.41 1.60
N ASP A 120 14.70 1.02 1.34
CA ASP A 120 15.87 1.54 2.04
C ASP A 120 16.93 1.97 1.03
N ARG A 121 17.55 3.13 1.28
CA ARG A 121 18.68 3.63 0.51
C ARG A 121 19.98 3.36 1.23
N ILE A 122 20.84 2.56 0.61
CA ILE A 122 22.12 2.14 1.16
C ILE A 122 23.25 2.57 0.24
N TYR A 123 24.37 2.99 0.84
CA TYR A 123 25.62 3.27 0.15
C TYR A 123 26.59 2.13 0.36
N LEU A 124 27.22 1.63 -0.73
CA LEU A 124 28.12 0.50 -0.72
C LEU A 124 29.41 0.79 -1.50
N GLN A 125 30.54 0.47 -0.88
CA GLN A 125 31.84 0.42 -1.56
C GLN A 125 31.92 -0.77 -2.52
N PRO A 126 32.85 -0.77 -3.51
CA PRO A 126 33.11 -1.95 -4.34
C PRO A 126 33.36 -3.21 -3.50
N GLY A 127 32.62 -4.28 -3.77
CA GLY A 127 32.70 -5.55 -3.03
C GLY A 127 31.98 -5.58 -1.70
N GLU A 128 31.51 -4.46 -1.19
CA GLU A 128 30.79 -4.38 0.10
C GLU A 128 29.40 -4.99 -0.01
N SER A 129 28.96 -5.62 1.08
CA SER A 129 27.62 -6.19 1.24
C SER A 129 26.96 -5.64 2.49
N LYS A 130 25.64 -5.42 2.41
CA LYS A 130 24.80 -5.01 3.54
C LYS A 130 23.48 -5.76 3.51
N THR A 131 23.01 -6.19 4.68
CA THR A 131 21.67 -6.74 4.82
C THR A 131 20.69 -5.59 5.05
N VAL A 132 19.66 -5.49 4.18
CA VAL A 132 18.49 -4.64 4.39
C VAL A 132 17.41 -5.44 5.12
N SER A 133 16.65 -4.78 5.99
CA SER A 133 15.61 -5.42 6.79
C SER A 133 14.37 -4.55 6.82
N PHE A 134 13.24 -5.14 6.43
CA PHE A 134 11.94 -4.49 6.40
C PHE A 134 10.99 -5.21 7.36
N GLU A 135 10.05 -4.47 7.92
CA GLU A 135 8.99 -5.05 8.73
C GLU A 135 7.63 -4.66 8.15
N LEU A 136 6.85 -5.68 7.77
CA LEU A 136 5.47 -5.52 7.35
C LEU A 136 4.54 -5.80 8.53
N THR A 137 3.66 -4.86 8.79
CA THR A 137 2.56 -5.06 9.75
C THR A 137 1.36 -5.71 9.06
N PRO A 138 0.40 -6.27 9.80
CA PRO A 138 -0.86 -6.74 9.21
C PRO A 138 -1.57 -5.67 8.37
N TYR A 139 -1.44 -4.40 8.75
CA TYR A 139 -2.02 -3.29 7.98
C TYR A 139 -1.42 -3.18 6.57
N ASP A 140 -0.11 -3.39 6.43
CA ASP A 140 0.60 -3.26 5.14
C ASP A 140 0.16 -4.30 4.12
N ILE A 141 -0.24 -5.49 4.57
CA ILE A 141 -0.70 -6.59 3.72
C ILE A 141 -2.23 -6.75 3.70
N SER A 142 -2.95 -5.82 4.34
CA SER A 142 -4.41 -5.82 4.39
C SER A 142 -5.06 -5.41 3.07
N LEU A 143 -6.28 -5.86 2.88
CA LEU A 143 -7.15 -5.47 1.77
C LEU A 143 -8.50 -4.94 2.30
N LEU A 144 -9.28 -4.31 1.43
CA LEU A 144 -10.68 -4.00 1.68
C LEU A 144 -11.52 -5.06 0.96
N ASN A 145 -12.31 -5.80 1.72
CA ASN A 145 -13.20 -6.82 1.18
C ASN A 145 -14.43 -6.19 0.46
N ASP A 146 -15.35 -6.98 -0.01
CA ASP A 146 -16.57 -6.54 -0.71
C ASP A 146 -17.54 -5.78 0.20
N HIS A 147 -17.43 -5.95 1.52
CA HIS A 147 -18.13 -5.16 2.54
C HIS A 147 -17.40 -3.90 2.97
N MET A 148 -16.27 -3.57 2.30
CA MET A 148 -15.40 -2.44 2.66
C MET A 148 -14.80 -2.53 4.07
N ASP A 149 -14.76 -3.70 4.65
CA ASP A 149 -14.02 -3.96 5.89
C ASP A 149 -12.57 -4.24 5.57
N ARG A 150 -11.67 -3.67 6.38
CA ARG A 150 -10.25 -3.95 6.25
C ARG A 150 -9.93 -5.29 6.92
N VAL A 151 -9.37 -6.19 6.13
CA VAL A 151 -9.04 -7.54 6.58
C VAL A 151 -7.66 -7.95 6.08
N VAL A 152 -7.05 -8.87 6.80
CA VAL A 152 -5.90 -9.66 6.33
C VAL A 152 -6.36 -11.11 6.25
N GLU A 153 -6.25 -11.68 5.08
CA GLU A 153 -6.62 -13.06 4.82
C GLU A 153 -5.37 -13.93 4.90
N LYS A 154 -5.49 -15.11 5.47
CA LYS A 154 -4.42 -16.11 5.38
C LYS A 154 -4.27 -16.56 3.93
N GLY A 155 -3.04 -16.81 3.51
CA GLY A 155 -2.78 -17.23 2.15
C GLY A 155 -1.35 -17.01 1.70
N GLU A 156 -1.13 -17.13 0.42
CA GLU A 156 0.17 -16.99 -0.19
C GLU A 156 0.44 -15.55 -0.64
N PHE A 157 1.55 -14.99 -0.18
CA PHE A 157 2.07 -13.71 -0.61
C PHE A 157 3.42 -13.90 -1.30
N LYS A 158 3.56 -13.30 -2.48
CA LYS A 158 4.86 -13.22 -3.15
C LYS A 158 5.57 -11.95 -2.69
N ILE A 159 6.76 -12.13 -2.12
CA ILE A 159 7.63 -11.06 -1.61
C ILE A 159 8.81 -10.91 -2.55
N CYS A 160 9.10 -9.69 -2.99
CA CYS A 160 10.24 -9.37 -3.83
C CYS A 160 11.03 -8.20 -3.23
N VAL A 161 12.34 -8.35 -3.10
CA VAL A 161 13.27 -7.27 -2.75
C VAL A 161 14.21 -7.04 -3.91
N GLY A 162 14.22 -5.83 -4.48
CA GLY A 162 15.05 -5.51 -5.64
C GLY A 162 15.21 -4.02 -5.88
N GLY A 163 16.01 -3.65 -6.87
CA GLY A 163 16.29 -2.25 -7.23
C GLY A 163 15.21 -1.57 -8.09
N MET A 164 14.16 -2.28 -8.46
CA MET A 164 12.99 -1.78 -9.21
C MET A 164 11.82 -2.75 -9.08
N SER A 165 10.63 -2.36 -9.54
CA SER A 165 9.46 -3.23 -9.53
C SER A 165 9.71 -4.54 -10.33
N PRO A 166 9.29 -5.69 -9.79
CA PRO A 166 9.43 -6.97 -10.49
C PRO A 166 8.55 -7.02 -11.75
N ASP A 167 8.80 -8.01 -12.59
CA ASP A 167 7.92 -8.32 -13.72
C ASP A 167 6.59 -8.85 -13.22
N TYR A 168 5.50 -8.32 -13.81
CA TYR A 168 4.22 -8.99 -13.75
C TYR A 168 4.21 -10.14 -14.75
N VAL A 169 4.03 -11.35 -14.24
CA VAL A 169 3.79 -12.54 -15.07
C VAL A 169 2.39 -13.02 -14.73
N ALA A 170 1.48 -12.96 -15.68
CA ALA A 170 0.16 -13.57 -15.52
C ALA A 170 0.32 -15.08 -15.29
N LYS A 171 -0.54 -15.68 -14.45
CA LYS A 171 -0.43 -17.09 -14.04
C LYS A 171 -0.28 -18.10 -15.19
N ASN A 172 -0.69 -17.73 -16.41
CA ASN A 172 -0.76 -18.59 -17.58
C ASN A 172 0.03 -18.07 -18.80
N GLU A 173 0.89 -17.07 -18.65
CA GLU A 173 1.64 -16.51 -19.77
C GLU A 173 3.08 -16.99 -19.79
N ILE A 174 3.49 -17.45 -20.98
CA ILE A 174 4.87 -17.79 -21.30
C ILE A 174 5.72 -16.52 -21.17
N LYS A 175 6.83 -16.63 -20.47
CA LYS A 175 7.80 -15.55 -20.26
C LYS A 175 8.24 -14.95 -21.59
N HIS A 176 7.76 -13.78 -21.94
CA HIS A 176 8.44 -12.92 -22.88
C HIS A 176 9.50 -12.15 -22.10
N SER A 177 10.73 -12.62 -22.15
CA SER A 177 11.90 -11.93 -21.60
C SER A 177 12.19 -10.74 -22.50
N VAL A 178 11.71 -9.56 -22.13
CA VAL A 178 12.21 -8.32 -22.74
C VAL A 178 13.57 -8.04 -22.15
N GLY A 179 14.58 -7.97 -23.01
CA GLY A 179 15.99 -7.81 -22.67
C GLY A 179 16.34 -6.48 -21.98
N TYR A 180 15.96 -6.34 -20.73
CA TYR A 180 16.61 -5.41 -19.83
C TYR A 180 17.75 -6.15 -19.12
N SER A 181 18.92 -5.55 -19.13
CA SER A 181 20.10 -6.10 -18.45
C SER A 181 19.76 -6.44 -17.01
N ASP A 182 19.97 -7.69 -16.65
CA ASP A 182 19.55 -8.36 -15.41
C ASP A 182 20.18 -7.83 -14.11
N ASN A 183 20.95 -6.75 -14.19
CA ASN A 183 21.75 -6.21 -13.10
C ASN A 183 20.95 -5.63 -11.91
N LYS A 184 19.61 -5.69 -11.96
CA LYS A 184 18.72 -5.24 -10.87
C LYS A 184 17.63 -6.24 -10.53
N LYS A 185 17.79 -7.50 -10.95
CA LYS A 185 16.88 -8.56 -10.53
C LYS A 185 16.98 -8.71 -9.03
N GLY A 186 15.88 -8.41 -8.37
CA GLY A 186 15.68 -8.67 -6.96
C GLY A 186 15.58 -10.18 -6.68
N VAL A 187 15.55 -10.50 -5.41
CA VAL A 187 15.24 -11.83 -4.91
C VAL A 187 13.75 -11.93 -4.62
N THR A 188 13.17 -13.08 -4.89
CA THR A 188 11.73 -13.34 -4.71
C THR A 188 11.52 -14.60 -3.90
N GLY A 189 10.61 -14.55 -2.94
CA GLY A 189 10.19 -15.70 -2.14
C GLY A 189 8.69 -15.71 -1.93
N MET A 190 8.20 -16.82 -1.40
CA MET A 190 6.80 -17.00 -1.04
C MET A 190 6.66 -17.01 0.47
N LEU A 191 5.67 -16.29 0.97
CA LEU A 191 5.20 -16.31 2.35
C LEU A 191 3.86 -17.03 2.38
N ASN A 192 3.75 -18.09 3.17
CA ASN A 192 2.46 -18.68 3.52
C ASN A 192 2.00 -18.06 4.83
N TYR A 193 1.22 -16.99 4.73
CA TYR A 193 0.75 -16.22 5.87
C TYR A 193 -0.37 -16.95 6.61
N THR A 194 -0.24 -17.09 7.93
CA THR A 194 -1.09 -17.96 8.73
C THR A 194 -2.10 -17.26 9.62
N HIS A 195 -1.94 -15.94 9.83
CA HIS A 195 -2.85 -15.14 10.65
C HIS A 195 -4.00 -14.53 9.83
N GLU A 196 -5.09 -14.26 10.53
CA GLU A 196 -6.23 -13.49 10.00
C GLU A 196 -6.47 -12.30 10.92
N PHE A 197 -6.70 -11.14 10.32
CA PHE A 197 -7.04 -9.91 11.04
C PHE A 197 -8.20 -9.22 10.36
N GLY A 198 -9.00 -8.49 11.15
CA GLY A 198 -10.10 -7.69 10.62
C GLY A 198 -10.44 -6.52 11.53
N ALA A 199 -10.83 -5.40 10.95
CA ALA A 199 -11.47 -4.31 11.64
C ALA A 199 -12.97 -4.58 11.74
N ASP A 200 -13.57 -4.36 12.91
CA ASP A 200 -15.01 -4.47 13.14
C ASP A 200 -15.51 -3.27 13.96
N PHE A 201 -16.20 -2.37 13.30
CA PHE A 201 -16.70 -1.15 13.94
C PHE A 201 -18.12 -1.36 14.51
N ILE A 202 -18.29 -0.97 15.78
CA ILE A 202 -19.59 -0.86 16.40
C ILE A 202 -19.93 0.62 16.59
N LEU A 203 -21.14 0.98 16.19
CA LEU A 203 -21.71 2.30 16.36
C LEU A 203 -22.76 2.26 17.46
N SER A 204 -22.73 3.22 18.38
CA SER A 204 -23.77 3.42 19.37
C SER A 204 -23.96 4.89 19.72
N VAL A 205 -25.14 5.27 20.12
CA VAL A 205 -25.37 6.61 20.73
C VAL A 205 -24.94 6.52 22.19
N SER A 206 -23.91 7.28 22.56
CA SER A 206 -23.35 7.27 23.92
C SER A 206 -24.13 8.16 24.86
N LYS A 207 -24.39 9.40 24.45
CA LYS A 207 -25.16 10.38 25.24
C LYS A 207 -25.72 11.50 24.37
N VAL A 208 -26.73 12.19 24.91
CA VAL A 208 -27.30 13.40 24.31
C VAL A 208 -27.18 14.51 25.36
N GLU A 209 -26.59 15.63 24.98
CA GLU A 209 -26.43 16.81 25.85
C GLU A 209 -27.25 17.98 25.26
N GLU A 210 -28.07 18.62 26.06
CA GLU A 210 -28.84 19.80 25.64
C GLU A 210 -28.12 21.09 26.00
N ASN A 211 -28.04 22.00 25.03
CA ASN A 211 -27.57 23.36 25.26
C ASN A 211 -28.75 24.33 25.17
N LEU A 212 -29.31 24.70 26.31
CA LEU A 212 -30.48 25.55 26.41
C LEU A 212 -30.24 26.96 25.86
N THR A 213 -29.02 27.47 25.95
CA THR A 213 -28.66 28.82 25.50
C THR A 213 -28.56 28.94 23.99
N LYS A 214 -28.22 27.85 23.30
CA LYS A 214 -28.01 27.80 21.84
C LYS A 214 -29.15 27.10 21.09
N ASN A 215 -30.21 26.71 21.78
CA ASN A 215 -31.28 25.86 21.21
C ASN A 215 -30.79 24.65 20.42
N GLN A 216 -29.73 24.02 20.92
CA GLN A 216 -29.09 22.88 20.27
C GLN A 216 -28.95 21.69 21.23
N LYS A 217 -28.97 20.49 20.67
CA LYS A 217 -28.53 19.29 21.38
C LYS A 217 -27.29 18.71 20.69
N THR A 218 -26.35 18.19 21.48
CA THR A 218 -25.21 17.48 21.00
C THR A 218 -25.42 15.99 21.21
N VAL A 219 -25.40 15.23 20.14
CA VAL A 219 -25.46 13.76 20.17
C VAL A 219 -24.06 13.23 20.07
N TRP A 220 -23.64 12.50 21.06
CA TRP A 220 -22.33 11.85 21.09
C TRP A 220 -22.47 10.41 20.59
N VAL A 221 -21.85 10.14 19.45
CA VAL A 221 -21.83 8.82 18.84
C VAL A 221 -20.50 8.15 19.19
N SER A 222 -20.57 6.99 19.84
CA SER A 222 -19.40 6.16 20.06
C SER A 222 -19.17 5.32 18.83
N VAL A 223 -17.92 5.29 18.37
CA VAL A 223 -17.39 4.36 17.38
C VAL A 223 -16.30 3.56 18.06
N LYS A 224 -16.47 2.24 18.13
CA LYS A 224 -15.50 1.34 18.72
C LYS A 224 -15.04 0.31 17.69
N ASN A 225 -13.75 0.10 17.60
CA ASN A 225 -13.20 -0.98 16.79
C ASN A 225 -13.03 -2.24 17.66
N ASN A 226 -13.95 -3.17 17.56
CA ASN A 226 -13.87 -4.47 18.24
C ASN A 226 -13.03 -5.50 17.48
N GLY A 227 -12.57 -5.15 16.29
CA GLY A 227 -11.70 -5.99 15.49
C GLY A 227 -10.26 -6.04 15.99
N THR A 228 -9.45 -6.79 15.29
CA THR A 228 -8.03 -7.03 15.59
C THR A 228 -7.08 -6.21 14.72
N LEU A 229 -7.61 -5.41 13.80
CA LEU A 229 -6.84 -4.59 12.85
C LEU A 229 -7.25 -3.11 12.98
N MET A 230 -6.28 -2.22 12.92
CA MET A 230 -6.50 -0.78 12.79
C MET A 230 -7.17 -0.47 11.45
N ASP A 231 -8.12 0.47 11.45
CA ASP A 231 -8.70 0.98 10.22
C ASP A 231 -9.21 2.41 10.39
N ILE A 232 -9.46 3.05 9.27
CA ILE A 232 -10.01 4.40 9.16
C ILE A 232 -11.44 4.35 8.66
N GLY A 233 -12.23 5.31 9.08
CA GLY A 233 -13.60 5.44 8.61
C GLY A 233 -14.13 6.86 8.79
N ARG A 234 -15.42 7.01 8.58
CA ARG A 234 -16.14 8.26 8.82
C ARG A 234 -17.52 7.97 9.37
N VAL A 235 -18.01 8.84 10.23
CA VAL A 235 -19.41 8.83 10.66
C VAL A 235 -20.15 9.93 9.92
N GLU A 236 -21.30 9.59 9.37
CA GLU A 236 -22.22 10.49 8.70
C GLU A 236 -23.54 10.52 9.46
N MET A 237 -24.12 11.71 9.59
CA MET A 237 -25.44 11.92 10.19
C MET A 237 -26.50 12.08 9.11
N PHE A 238 -27.65 11.46 9.32
CA PHE A 238 -28.80 11.57 8.45
C PHE A 238 -30.00 12.06 9.29
N VAL A 239 -30.76 13.01 8.76
CA VAL A 239 -32.01 13.51 9.33
C VAL A 239 -33.09 13.29 8.26
N ASP A 240 -34.15 12.58 8.62
CA ASP A 240 -35.22 12.17 7.69
C ASP A 240 -34.68 11.52 6.40
N GLY A 241 -33.66 10.64 6.55
CA GLY A 241 -33.01 9.91 5.47
C GLY A 241 -32.09 10.74 4.57
N LYS A 242 -31.93 12.04 4.83
CA LYS A 242 -31.04 12.93 4.08
C LYS A 242 -29.78 13.21 4.88
N LYS A 243 -28.64 13.18 4.21
CA LYS A 243 -27.36 13.53 4.84
C LYS A 243 -27.39 14.95 5.40
N ALA A 244 -27.02 15.10 6.66
CA ALA A 244 -27.02 16.35 7.39
C ALA A 244 -25.61 16.66 7.93
N GLY A 245 -25.02 17.73 7.43
CA GLY A 245 -23.68 18.17 7.82
C GLY A 245 -22.54 17.37 7.19
N ASP A 246 -21.32 17.67 7.65
CA ASP A 246 -20.12 17.01 7.16
C ASP A 246 -19.88 15.67 7.85
N ALA A 247 -19.26 14.75 7.12
CA ALA A 247 -18.78 13.50 7.69
C ALA A 247 -17.59 13.76 8.62
N ILE A 248 -17.56 13.09 9.76
CA ILE A 248 -16.43 13.17 10.71
C ILE A 248 -15.57 11.92 10.57
N HIS A 249 -14.33 12.12 10.19
CA HIS A 249 -13.36 11.03 9.98
C HIS A 249 -12.75 10.56 11.30
N TYR A 250 -12.44 9.27 11.36
CA TYR A 250 -11.73 8.66 12.48
C TYR A 250 -10.70 7.63 12.00
N GLU A 251 -9.73 7.38 12.85
CA GLU A 251 -8.77 6.30 12.77
C GLU A 251 -8.78 5.61 14.13
N LEU A 252 -8.92 4.29 14.17
CA LEU A 252 -9.03 3.52 15.40
C LEU A 252 -8.22 2.24 15.30
N GLY A 253 -7.30 2.05 16.25
CA GLY A 253 -6.62 0.80 16.50
C GLY A 253 -7.56 -0.30 17.01
N ALA A 254 -7.06 -1.51 17.09
CA ALA A 254 -7.79 -2.64 17.68
C ALA A 254 -8.20 -2.35 19.13
N GLY A 255 -9.48 -2.49 19.43
CA GLY A 255 -10.05 -2.23 20.76
C GLY A 255 -10.26 -0.76 21.12
N GLU A 256 -9.82 0.18 20.29
CA GLU A 256 -9.99 1.61 20.55
C GLU A 256 -11.42 2.09 20.34
N GLU A 257 -11.78 3.14 21.07
CA GLU A 257 -13.10 3.80 21.02
C GLU A 257 -12.91 5.32 20.91
N LYS A 258 -13.78 5.95 20.11
CA LYS A 258 -13.81 7.40 19.95
C LYS A 258 -15.24 7.93 20.05
N LEU A 259 -15.43 9.00 20.79
CA LEU A 259 -16.69 9.73 20.88
C LEU A 259 -16.69 10.88 19.85
N ILE A 260 -17.72 10.90 19.00
CA ILE A 260 -17.86 11.85 17.91
C ILE A 260 -19.11 12.70 18.16
N PRO A 261 -18.99 14.04 18.30
CA PRO A 261 -20.13 14.92 18.58
C PRO A 261 -20.82 15.35 17.28
N PHE A 262 -22.12 15.22 17.23
CA PHE A 262 -22.99 15.80 16.20
C PHE A 262 -23.94 16.81 16.80
N LYS A 263 -24.09 17.95 16.15
CA LYS A 263 -25.00 19.01 16.57
C LYS A 263 -26.33 18.89 15.85
N LEU A 264 -27.44 18.94 16.60
CA LEU A 264 -28.80 18.95 16.10
C LEU A 264 -29.56 20.13 16.70
N ASP A 265 -30.58 20.59 16.00
CA ASP A 265 -31.57 21.48 16.56
C ASP A 265 -32.28 20.79 17.74
N LYS A 266 -32.46 21.49 18.85
CA LYS A 266 -33.13 20.95 20.03
C LYS A 266 -34.53 20.45 19.72
N ASP A 267 -35.27 21.21 18.89
CA ASP A 267 -36.65 20.94 18.54
C ASP A 267 -36.84 19.96 17.39
N ASN A 268 -35.70 19.37 16.89
CA ASN A 268 -35.81 18.38 15.83
C ASN A 268 -36.61 17.15 16.26
N LYS A 269 -37.71 16.91 15.56
CA LYS A 269 -38.61 15.76 15.74
C LYS A 269 -38.47 14.71 14.64
N GLN A 270 -37.63 14.97 13.65
CA GLN A 270 -37.40 14.05 12.53
C GLN A 270 -36.47 12.88 12.95
N PRO A 271 -36.63 11.71 12.34
CA PRO A 271 -35.77 10.58 12.59
C PRO A 271 -34.27 10.92 12.30
N VAL A 272 -33.39 10.56 13.21
CA VAL A 272 -31.96 10.77 13.07
C VAL A 272 -31.25 9.43 13.10
N ALA A 273 -30.33 9.23 12.17
CA ALA A 273 -29.49 8.06 12.11
C ALA A 273 -28.02 8.45 11.89
N PHE A 274 -27.11 7.63 12.38
CA PHE A 274 -25.69 7.76 12.17
C PHE A 274 -25.18 6.49 11.50
N THR A 275 -24.30 6.65 10.51
CA THR A 275 -23.75 5.52 9.76
C THR A 275 -22.23 5.57 9.73
N THR A 276 -21.60 4.42 9.77
CA THR A 276 -20.19 4.23 9.40
C THR A 276 -20.07 2.97 8.60
N LYS A 277 -19.43 3.03 7.42
CA LYS A 277 -19.40 1.90 6.48
C LYS A 277 -20.83 1.35 6.29
N TYR A 278 -21.08 0.10 6.59
CA TYR A 278 -22.43 -0.51 6.50
C TYR A 278 -23.15 -0.63 7.84
N LYS A 279 -22.60 -0.04 8.89
CA LYS A 279 -23.20 -0.03 10.23
C LYS A 279 -24.05 1.24 10.41
N MET A 280 -25.20 1.10 11.04
CA MET A 280 -26.11 2.21 11.33
C MET A 280 -26.64 2.12 12.74
N VAL A 281 -26.80 3.27 13.39
CA VAL A 281 -27.51 3.43 14.66
C VAL A 281 -28.51 4.57 14.54
N ALA A 282 -29.73 4.37 15.03
CA ALA A 282 -30.74 5.41 15.15
C ALA A 282 -30.66 6.08 16.53
N LEU A 283 -31.04 7.39 16.56
CA LEU A 283 -31.21 8.17 17.78
C LEU A 283 -32.58 7.95 18.37
#